data_e0a87c1f7b151a3e4daadedd9a585229
#
_entry.id   e0a87c1f7b151a3e4daadedd9a585229
#
_cell.length_a   1.000
_cell.length_b   1.000
_cell.length_c   1.000
_cell.angle_alpha   90.00
_cell.angle_beta   90.00
_cell.angle_gamma   90.00
#
_symmetry.space_group_name_H-M   'P 1'
#
loop_
_entity.id
_entity.type
_entity.pdbx_description
1 polymer ?
#
loop_
_entity_poly.entity_id
_entity_poly.type
_entity_poly.pdbx_seq_one_letter_code
_entity_poly.pdbx_strand_id
1 'polypeptide(L)'
;INTFPNEINAFYATCDWNEILNTFGQGNYTLAIEYSISGLSGTLLWGDYKLLPYSIHNALKTARVRAIFNGKQTIDGIDFTNSNVESTHRFYGYLGNRQPNMAIDNIIYDNREMKRVIRENLNDYEIITDPENECILRPLLELFFISENELFISDYNAHNHSYRYLDLPVIVSESPEIEYKDFSRKAVLKCKVADKFKSQRTFY
;
A
#
# COMPACT_ATOMS: atom_id res chain seq x y z
N ILE A 1 18.80 -23.93 -30.07
CA ILE A 1 17.74 -23.21 -29.34
C ILE A 1 17.51 -24.02 -28.07
N ASN A 2 18.11 -23.57 -26.96
CA ASN A 2 17.89 -24.19 -25.66
C ASN A 2 16.53 -23.75 -25.15
N THR A 3 15.58 -24.66 -25.13
CA THR A 3 14.34 -24.51 -24.40
C THR A 3 14.70 -24.60 -22.92
N PHE A 4 14.62 -23.49 -22.19
CA PHE A 4 14.66 -23.53 -20.74
C PHE A 4 13.43 -24.29 -20.26
N PRO A 5 13.57 -25.29 -19.38
CA PRO A 5 12.40 -25.90 -18.78
C PRO A 5 11.68 -24.85 -17.94
N ASN A 6 10.37 -24.75 -18.13
CA ASN A 6 9.48 -23.84 -17.39
C ASN A 6 9.27 -24.26 -15.94
N GLU A 7 10.30 -24.69 -15.25
CA GLU A 7 10.24 -24.88 -13.80
C GLU A 7 10.82 -23.63 -13.14
N ILE A 8 9.96 -22.67 -12.88
CA ILE A 8 10.29 -21.58 -11.96
C ILE A 8 10.29 -22.18 -10.57
N ASN A 9 11.46 -22.53 -10.08
CA ASN A 9 11.64 -22.87 -8.67
C ASN A 9 11.47 -21.58 -7.85
N ALA A 10 10.31 -21.40 -7.26
CA ALA A 10 10.08 -20.33 -6.31
C ALA A 10 10.78 -20.68 -4.99
N PHE A 11 11.75 -19.88 -4.58
CA PHE A 11 12.39 -19.98 -3.29
C PHE A 11 11.67 -19.06 -2.30
N TYR A 12 11.32 -19.59 -1.13
CA TYR A 12 10.76 -18.81 -0.04
C TYR A 12 11.86 -18.51 0.97
N ALA A 13 12.05 -17.24 1.25
CA ALA A 13 12.82 -16.79 2.39
C ALA A 13 11.87 -16.12 3.38
N THR A 14 11.83 -16.59 4.61
CA THR A 14 11.06 -15.95 5.68
C THR A 14 12.01 -15.12 6.53
N CYS A 15 11.60 -13.86 6.78
CA CYS A 15 12.29 -12.98 7.71
C CYS A 15 11.43 -12.82 8.95
N ASP A 16 11.86 -13.36 10.09
CA ASP A 16 11.16 -13.14 11.35
C ASP A 16 11.61 -11.84 11.99
N TRP A 17 10.83 -10.80 11.78
CA TRP A 17 11.09 -9.45 12.32
C TRP A 17 11.04 -9.41 13.84
N ASN A 18 10.29 -10.31 14.51
CA ASN A 18 10.24 -10.35 15.96
C ASN A 18 11.55 -10.94 16.51
N GLU A 19 12.11 -11.97 15.87
CA GLU A 19 13.41 -12.52 16.23
C GLU A 19 14.52 -11.47 16.06
N ILE A 20 14.51 -10.74 14.94
CA ILE A 20 15.47 -9.66 14.67
C ILE A 20 15.34 -8.57 15.75
N LEU A 21 14.12 -8.13 16.04
CA LEU A 21 13.87 -7.10 17.04
C LEU A 21 14.32 -7.53 18.44
N ASN A 22 14.09 -8.80 18.81
CA ASN A 22 14.48 -9.35 20.10
C ASN A 22 15.99 -9.54 20.22
N THR A 23 16.67 -9.86 19.12
CA THR A 23 18.11 -10.15 19.10
C THR A 23 18.95 -8.88 18.97
N PHE A 24 18.56 -7.97 18.09
CA PHE A 24 19.36 -6.81 17.72
C PHE A 24 18.74 -5.48 18.19
N GLY A 25 17.50 -5.50 18.68
CA GLY A 25 16.81 -4.32 19.18
C GLY A 25 16.15 -3.48 18.09
N GLN A 26 15.77 -2.26 18.48
CA GLN A 26 15.17 -1.29 17.56
C GLN A 26 16.21 -0.68 16.62
N GLY A 27 15.84 -0.40 15.39
CA GLY A 27 16.77 0.23 14.44
C GLY A 27 16.24 0.26 13.02
N ASN A 28 17.08 0.75 12.12
CA ASN A 28 16.88 0.66 10.69
C ASN A 28 17.65 -0.54 10.16
N TYR A 29 16.98 -1.39 9.41
CA TYR A 29 17.53 -2.63 8.87
C TYR A 29 17.35 -2.64 7.36
N THR A 30 18.40 -3.06 6.66
CA THR A 30 18.34 -3.32 5.23
C THR A 30 18.19 -4.81 5.03
N LEU A 31 17.14 -5.24 4.34
CA LEU A 31 16.98 -6.63 3.92
C LEU A 31 17.72 -6.84 2.61
N ALA A 32 18.68 -7.77 2.62
CA ALA A 32 19.41 -8.19 1.44
C ALA A 32 19.29 -9.71 1.29
N ILE A 33 19.08 -10.18 0.06
CA ILE A 33 19.03 -11.59 -0.29
C ILE A 33 20.31 -11.91 -1.05
N GLU A 34 21.15 -12.77 -0.50
CA GLU A 34 22.30 -13.32 -1.20
C GLU A 34 21.88 -14.57 -1.98
N TYR A 35 22.24 -14.64 -3.22
CA TYR A 35 21.95 -15.80 -4.06
C TYR A 35 23.22 -16.35 -4.70
N SER A 36 23.24 -17.66 -4.91
CA SER A 36 24.28 -18.35 -5.66
C SER A 36 23.62 -19.40 -6.57
N ILE A 37 23.67 -19.17 -7.86
CA ILE A 37 23.06 -20.06 -8.85
C ILE A 37 24.11 -20.40 -9.91
N SER A 38 24.50 -21.67 -10.03
CA SER A 38 25.37 -22.19 -11.10
C SER A 38 26.64 -21.36 -11.34
N GLY A 39 27.31 -20.92 -10.27
CA GLY A 39 28.56 -20.14 -10.35
C GLY A 39 28.36 -18.63 -10.47
N LEU A 40 27.14 -18.16 -10.52
CA LEU A 40 26.78 -16.75 -10.40
C LEU A 40 26.34 -16.49 -8.97
N SER A 41 26.97 -15.53 -8.31
CA SER A 41 26.56 -15.05 -6.99
C SER A 41 26.31 -13.56 -7.03
N GLY A 42 25.35 -13.11 -6.25
CA GLY A 42 25.03 -11.71 -6.14
C GLY A 42 24.20 -11.42 -4.90
N THR A 43 23.99 -10.13 -4.65
CA THR A 43 23.17 -9.65 -3.55
C THR A 43 22.04 -8.82 -4.15
N LEU A 44 20.81 -9.18 -3.83
CA LEU A 44 19.62 -8.39 -4.13
C LEU A 44 19.26 -7.58 -2.90
N LEU A 45 19.29 -6.26 -3.00
CA LEU A 45 18.77 -5.38 -1.96
C LEU A 45 17.26 -5.31 -2.11
N TRP A 46 16.52 -5.76 -1.09
CA TRP A 46 15.07 -5.78 -1.12
C TRP A 46 14.45 -4.48 -0.59
N GLY A 47 15.01 -3.94 0.49
CA GLY A 47 14.52 -2.67 1.05
C GLY A 47 15.03 -2.37 2.44
N ASP A 48 14.74 -1.16 2.88
CA ASP A 48 15.04 -0.68 4.22
C ASP A 48 13.80 -0.69 5.10
N TYR A 49 13.96 -1.18 6.32
CA TYR A 49 12.87 -1.36 7.27
C TYR A 49 13.23 -0.74 8.61
N LYS A 50 12.28 -0.05 9.21
CA LYS A 50 12.41 0.49 10.57
C LYS A 50 11.68 -0.43 11.54
N LEU A 51 12.42 -1.07 12.42
CA LEU A 51 11.88 -1.91 13.47
C LEU A 51 11.80 -1.16 14.78
N LEU A 52 10.63 -1.22 15.40
CA LEU A 52 10.36 -0.63 16.70
C LEU A 52 9.72 -1.66 17.63
N PRO A 53 10.01 -1.62 18.94
CA PRO A 53 9.33 -2.47 19.90
C PRO A 53 7.82 -2.22 19.82
N TYR A 54 7.06 -3.31 19.87
CA TYR A 54 5.61 -3.16 19.97
C TYR A 54 5.24 -2.41 21.25
N SER A 55 4.55 -1.31 21.10
CA SER A 55 3.84 -0.66 22.18
C SER A 55 2.47 -0.24 21.67
N ILE A 56 1.45 -0.39 22.49
CA ILE A 56 0.09 0.02 22.11
C ILE A 56 0.03 1.51 21.75
N HIS A 57 0.82 2.33 22.43
CA HIS A 57 0.89 3.77 22.15
C HIS A 57 1.46 4.05 20.74
N ASN A 58 2.51 3.34 20.36
CA ASN A 58 3.09 3.48 19.02
C ASN A 58 2.17 2.87 17.94
N ALA A 59 1.56 1.73 18.24
CA ALA A 59 0.63 1.08 17.30
C ALA A 59 -0.55 2.00 16.95
N LEU A 60 -1.07 2.76 17.92
CA LEU A 60 -2.18 3.70 17.75
C LEU A 60 -1.81 4.96 16.92
N LYS A 61 -0.57 5.11 16.48
CA LYS A 61 -0.11 6.20 15.60
C LYS A 61 0.26 5.71 14.21
N THR A 62 -0.08 4.47 13.88
CA THR A 62 0.36 3.83 12.65
C THR A 62 -0.80 3.49 11.75
N ALA A 63 -0.52 3.45 10.45
CA ALA A 63 -1.32 2.80 9.45
C ALA A 63 -0.55 1.62 8.85
N ARG A 64 -1.26 0.66 8.26
CA ARG A 64 -0.71 -0.51 7.60
C ARG A 64 -1.27 -0.58 6.18
N VAL A 65 -0.42 -0.77 5.22
CA VAL A 65 -0.80 -1.16 3.87
C VAL A 65 -0.42 -2.62 3.64
N ARG A 66 -1.30 -3.36 3.00
CA ARG A 66 -1.13 -4.74 2.61
C ARG A 66 -1.39 -4.86 1.11
N ALA A 67 -0.44 -5.41 0.38
CA ALA A 67 -0.53 -5.64 -1.05
C ALA A 67 -0.54 -7.13 -1.34
N ILE A 68 -1.44 -7.58 -2.20
CA ILE A 68 -1.51 -8.95 -2.69
C ILE A 68 -1.14 -8.96 -4.16
N PHE A 69 -0.09 -9.70 -4.48
CA PHE A 69 0.39 -9.93 -5.83
C PHE A 69 -0.21 -11.23 -6.33
N ASN A 70 -1.27 -11.15 -7.12
CA ASN A 70 -2.05 -12.32 -7.54
C ASN A 70 -1.73 -12.79 -8.96
N GLY A 71 -0.49 -12.74 -9.33
CA GLY A 71 0.01 -13.49 -10.46
C GLY A 71 -0.25 -12.94 -11.87
N LYS A 72 -0.53 -11.66 -12.01
CA LYS A 72 -0.69 -11.02 -13.32
C LYS A 72 0.33 -9.93 -13.64
N GLN A 73 1.28 -9.70 -12.73
CA GLN A 73 2.16 -8.55 -12.81
C GLN A 73 3.62 -8.95 -12.80
N THR A 74 4.39 -8.24 -13.60
CA THR A 74 5.85 -8.21 -13.51
C THR A 74 6.25 -6.89 -12.88
N ILE A 75 6.91 -6.93 -11.72
CA ILE A 75 7.41 -5.75 -11.02
C ILE A 75 8.93 -5.86 -10.99
N ASP A 76 9.61 -4.83 -11.49
CA ASP A 76 11.08 -4.77 -11.55
C ASP A 76 11.74 -6.02 -12.16
N GLY A 77 11.09 -6.59 -13.18
CA GLY A 77 11.57 -7.81 -13.86
C GLY A 77 11.25 -9.12 -13.11
N ILE A 78 10.58 -9.07 -11.99
CA ILE A 78 10.13 -10.26 -11.26
C ILE A 78 8.72 -10.60 -11.73
N ASP A 79 8.57 -11.81 -12.28
CA ASP A 79 7.29 -12.35 -12.72
C ASP A 79 6.57 -13.02 -11.53
N PHE A 80 5.45 -12.45 -11.12
CA PHE A 80 4.59 -13.00 -10.08
C PHE A 80 3.47 -13.89 -10.65
N THR A 81 3.54 -14.27 -11.94
CA THR A 81 2.55 -15.16 -12.56
C THR A 81 2.46 -16.47 -11.78
N ASN A 82 1.23 -16.86 -11.41
CA ASN A 82 0.94 -18.01 -10.55
C ASN A 82 1.52 -17.96 -9.12
N SER A 83 1.95 -16.81 -8.66
CA SER A 83 2.31 -16.59 -7.26
C SER A 83 1.12 -16.02 -6.48
N ASN A 84 1.13 -16.20 -5.18
CA ASN A 84 0.22 -15.55 -4.24
C ASN A 84 1.07 -14.97 -3.12
N VAL A 85 1.78 -13.90 -3.45
CA VAL A 85 2.66 -13.21 -2.51
C VAL A 85 1.91 -12.09 -1.83
N GLU A 86 1.97 -12.04 -0.53
CA GLU A 86 1.45 -10.96 0.27
C GLU A 86 2.59 -10.16 0.88
N SER A 87 2.55 -8.85 0.74
CA SER A 87 3.48 -7.94 1.38
C SER A 87 2.74 -6.97 2.28
N THR A 88 3.26 -6.77 3.47
CA THR A 88 2.66 -5.87 4.46
C THR A 88 3.69 -4.88 4.95
N HIS A 89 3.33 -3.60 4.91
CA HIS A 89 4.15 -2.52 5.43
C HIS A 89 3.37 -1.67 6.42
N ARG A 90 3.95 -1.44 7.59
CA ARG A 90 3.38 -0.56 8.62
C ARG A 90 4.24 0.68 8.75
N PHE A 91 3.61 1.82 8.77
CA PHE A 91 4.28 3.11 8.84
C PHE A 91 3.60 4.04 9.86
N TYR A 92 4.35 5.00 10.37
CA TYR A 92 3.78 6.12 11.13
C TYR A 92 3.04 7.04 10.16
N GLY A 93 1.81 7.36 10.51
CA GLY A 93 0.93 8.15 9.68
C GLY A 93 -0.52 7.73 9.86
N TYR A 94 -1.39 8.24 9.02
CA TYR A 94 -2.82 8.02 9.14
C TYR A 94 -3.50 8.01 7.77
N LEU A 95 -4.66 7.35 7.73
CA LEU A 95 -5.63 7.47 6.66
C LEU A 95 -6.52 8.67 6.99
N GLY A 96 -6.49 9.69 6.16
CA GLY A 96 -7.25 10.92 6.36
C GLY A 96 -8.76 10.70 6.34
N ASN A 97 -9.48 11.76 6.61
CA ASN A 97 -10.93 11.70 6.66
C ASN A 97 -11.53 11.26 5.33
N ARG A 98 -12.56 10.43 5.42
CA ARG A 98 -13.38 10.02 4.30
C ARG A 98 -14.01 11.26 3.63
N GLN A 99 -13.73 11.44 2.36
CA GLN A 99 -14.34 12.46 1.52
C GLN A 99 -15.32 11.77 0.55
N PRO A 100 -16.64 11.90 0.76
CA PRO A 100 -17.61 11.32 -0.16
C PRO A 100 -17.61 12.11 -1.47
N ASN A 101 -17.30 11.42 -2.54
CA ASN A 101 -17.42 11.93 -3.91
C ASN A 101 -18.68 11.35 -4.54
N MET A 102 -19.66 12.19 -4.78
CA MET A 102 -20.97 11.78 -5.29
C MET A 102 -21.20 12.30 -6.71
N ALA A 103 -21.38 11.38 -7.66
CA ALA A 103 -21.90 11.71 -8.97
C ALA A 103 -23.43 11.53 -8.98
N ILE A 104 -24.13 12.54 -9.48
CA ILE A 104 -25.59 12.57 -9.54
C ILE A 104 -25.99 12.96 -10.96
N ASP A 105 -26.72 12.08 -11.63
CA ASP A 105 -27.34 12.37 -12.92
C ASP A 105 -28.85 12.55 -12.75
N ASN A 106 -29.36 13.61 -13.37
CA ASN A 106 -30.77 13.95 -13.36
C ASN A 106 -31.31 13.95 -14.80
N ILE A 107 -32.48 13.41 -14.98
CA ILE A 107 -33.25 13.54 -16.24
C ILE A 107 -34.32 14.58 -16.03
N ILE A 108 -34.50 15.46 -17.02
CA ILE A 108 -35.57 16.45 -17.06
C ILE A 108 -36.62 15.93 -18.04
N TYR A 109 -37.83 15.76 -17.56
CA TYR A 109 -38.98 15.38 -18.37
C TYR A 109 -39.57 16.58 -19.10
N ASP A 110 -40.39 16.34 -20.12
CA ASP A 110 -41.08 17.39 -20.90
C ASP A 110 -41.97 18.31 -20.04
N ASN A 111 -42.49 17.80 -18.93
CA ASN A 111 -43.24 18.58 -17.93
C ASN A 111 -42.36 19.46 -17.02
N ARG A 112 -41.04 19.52 -17.29
CA ARG A 112 -40.04 20.21 -16.49
C ARG A 112 -39.77 19.58 -15.11
N GLU A 113 -40.27 18.40 -14.84
CA GLU A 113 -39.96 17.66 -13.65
C GLU A 113 -38.56 17.07 -13.76
N MET A 114 -37.73 17.22 -12.71
CA MET A 114 -36.40 16.62 -12.63
C MET A 114 -36.47 15.35 -11.80
N LYS A 115 -35.99 14.24 -12.37
CA LYS A 115 -35.84 12.97 -11.66
C LYS A 115 -34.38 12.56 -11.61
N ARG A 116 -33.91 12.21 -10.43
CA ARG A 116 -32.58 11.66 -10.24
C ARG A 116 -32.54 10.21 -10.72
N VAL A 117 -31.63 9.91 -11.64
CA VAL A 117 -31.54 8.58 -12.27
C VAL A 117 -30.39 7.78 -11.71
N ILE A 118 -29.25 8.42 -11.52
CA ILE A 118 -28.04 7.76 -11.02
C ILE A 118 -27.52 8.50 -9.80
N ARG A 119 -27.16 7.74 -8.79
CA ARG A 119 -26.42 8.20 -7.63
C ARG A 119 -25.24 7.26 -7.40
N GLU A 120 -24.07 7.76 -7.61
CA GLU A 120 -22.85 7.05 -7.33
C GLU A 120 -22.18 7.69 -6.11
N ASN A 121 -21.67 6.86 -5.22
CA ASN A 121 -20.90 7.31 -4.08
C ASN A 121 -19.58 6.53 -4.05
N LEU A 122 -18.50 7.27 -4.18
CA LEU A 122 -17.13 6.79 -4.00
C LEU A 122 -16.53 7.61 -2.86
N ASN A 123 -15.85 6.96 -1.95
CA ASN A 123 -15.14 7.69 -0.90
C ASN A 123 -13.67 7.79 -1.30
N ASP A 124 -13.16 9.00 -1.19
CA ASP A 124 -11.75 9.30 -1.35
C ASP A 124 -11.11 9.50 0.02
N TYR A 125 -9.84 9.12 0.12
CA TYR A 125 -9.04 9.23 1.33
C TYR A 125 -7.65 9.72 0.95
N GLU A 126 -7.00 10.41 1.86
CA GLU A 126 -5.61 10.80 1.72
C GLU A 126 -4.76 10.10 2.78
N ILE A 127 -3.77 9.35 2.35
CA ILE A 127 -2.76 8.75 3.21
C ILE A 127 -1.64 9.76 3.38
N ILE A 128 -1.26 10.01 4.61
CA ILE A 128 -0.15 10.91 4.95
C ILE A 128 0.74 10.19 5.94
N THR A 129 2.03 10.05 5.61
CA THR A 129 3.02 9.50 6.52
C THR A 129 3.59 10.58 7.43
N ASP A 130 4.07 10.19 8.61
CA ASP A 130 4.93 11.05 9.39
C ASP A 130 6.26 11.28 8.64
N PRO A 131 7.00 12.36 8.97
CA PRO A 131 8.29 12.63 8.35
C PRO A 131 9.30 11.51 8.63
N GLU A 132 9.70 10.78 7.58
CA GLU A 132 10.64 9.66 7.64
C GLU A 132 11.77 9.82 6.62
N ASN A 133 12.80 8.99 6.71
CA ASN A 133 13.86 8.96 5.72
C ASN A 133 13.31 8.46 4.38
N GLU A 134 13.75 9.07 3.29
CA GLU A 134 13.31 8.72 1.94
C GLU A 134 13.49 7.23 1.62
N CYS A 135 14.59 6.62 2.08
CA CYS A 135 14.87 5.21 1.87
C CYS A 135 13.79 4.27 2.46
N ILE A 136 13.03 4.73 3.47
CA ILE A 136 11.91 3.98 4.05
C ILE A 136 10.63 4.25 3.26
N LEU A 137 10.45 5.46 2.75
CA LEU A 137 9.25 5.87 2.02
C LEU A 137 9.26 5.38 0.56
N ARG A 138 10.44 5.26 -0.06
CA ARG A 138 10.54 4.84 -1.46
C ARG A 138 10.00 3.43 -1.72
N PRO A 139 10.33 2.40 -0.95
CA PRO A 139 9.71 1.08 -1.11
C PRO A 139 8.19 1.09 -0.91
N LEU A 140 7.69 1.92 0.01
CA LEU A 140 6.26 2.10 0.22
C LEU A 140 5.60 2.73 -1.02
N LEU A 141 6.24 3.76 -1.60
CA LEU A 141 5.78 4.40 -2.81
C LEU A 141 5.75 3.43 -4.00
N GLU A 142 6.90 2.83 -4.30
CA GLU A 142 7.09 2.05 -5.52
C GLU A 142 6.35 0.72 -5.47
N LEU A 143 6.48 -0.01 -4.36
CA LEU A 143 5.92 -1.35 -4.25
C LEU A 143 4.42 -1.35 -3.99
N PHE A 144 3.94 -0.44 -3.13
CA PHE A 144 2.55 -0.48 -2.67
C PHE A 144 1.65 0.47 -3.45
N PHE A 145 2.12 1.67 -3.79
CA PHE A 145 1.24 2.69 -4.35
C PHE A 145 1.35 2.88 -5.86
N ILE A 146 2.50 2.57 -6.47
CA ILE A 146 2.65 2.66 -7.93
C ILE A 146 2.23 1.35 -8.61
N SER A 147 2.50 0.21 -8.00
CA SER A 147 2.20 -1.08 -8.61
C SER A 147 0.70 -1.40 -8.60
N GLU A 148 0.24 -2.07 -9.66
CA GLU A 148 -1.15 -2.50 -9.81
C GLU A 148 -1.45 -3.75 -8.97
N ASN A 149 -1.55 -3.59 -7.66
CA ASN A 149 -1.83 -4.67 -6.73
C ASN A 149 -3.24 -4.58 -6.15
N GLU A 150 -3.68 -5.67 -5.51
CA GLU A 150 -4.79 -5.57 -4.58
C GLU A 150 -4.28 -4.93 -3.30
N LEU A 151 -4.74 -3.73 -3.02
CA LEU A 151 -4.34 -2.94 -1.86
C LEU A 151 -5.42 -2.93 -0.79
N PHE A 152 -4.98 -3.12 0.46
CA PHE A 152 -5.81 -3.03 1.64
C PHE A 152 -5.14 -2.12 2.66
N ILE A 153 -5.91 -1.25 3.27
CA ILE A 153 -5.40 -0.30 4.27
C ILE A 153 -6.10 -0.50 5.60
N SER A 154 -5.30 -0.49 6.65
CA SER A 154 -5.78 -0.48 8.04
C SER A 154 -5.22 0.74 8.75
N ASP A 155 -6.08 1.53 9.35
CA ASP A 155 -5.70 2.66 10.18
C ASP A 155 -5.92 2.32 11.67
N TYR A 156 -4.83 2.32 12.41
CA TYR A 156 -4.83 2.06 13.87
C TYR A 156 -4.77 3.36 14.67
N ASN A 157 -4.80 4.51 14.01
CA ASN A 157 -4.60 5.80 14.64
C ASN A 157 -5.75 6.14 15.59
N ALA A 158 -5.40 6.43 16.85
CA ALA A 158 -6.37 6.73 17.90
C ALA A 158 -7.10 8.06 17.69
N HIS A 159 -6.55 8.96 16.89
CA HIS A 159 -7.15 10.27 16.62
C HIS A 159 -8.29 10.20 15.62
N ASN A 160 -8.39 9.14 14.86
CA ASN A 160 -9.48 8.91 13.92
C ASN A 160 -10.60 8.10 14.60
N HIS A 161 -11.21 8.69 15.64
CA HIS A 161 -12.17 7.99 16.50
C HIS A 161 -13.46 7.54 15.80
N SER A 162 -13.82 8.14 14.69
CA SER A 162 -15.12 7.89 14.05
C SER A 162 -15.13 6.62 13.21
N TYR A 163 -13.99 6.19 12.67
CA TYR A 163 -13.89 5.02 11.80
C TYR A 163 -12.54 4.34 11.94
N ARG A 164 -12.56 3.11 12.46
CA ARG A 164 -11.41 2.22 12.37
C ARG A 164 -11.54 1.46 11.06
N TYR A 165 -10.65 1.74 10.14
CA TYR A 165 -10.55 0.98 8.90
C TYR A 165 -9.65 -0.22 9.16
N LEU A 166 -10.19 -1.43 8.96
CA LEU A 166 -9.42 -2.67 9.00
C LEU A 166 -9.55 -3.34 7.65
N ASP A 167 -8.41 -3.51 6.96
CA ASP A 167 -8.32 -4.11 5.63
C ASP A 167 -9.33 -3.53 4.62
N LEU A 168 -9.43 -2.19 4.60
CA LEU A 168 -10.23 -1.49 3.62
C LEU A 168 -9.64 -1.70 2.23
N PRO A 169 -10.36 -2.33 1.29
CA PRO A 169 -9.89 -2.49 -0.07
C PRO A 169 -9.93 -1.13 -0.80
N VAL A 170 -8.79 -0.72 -1.34
CA VAL A 170 -8.63 0.59 -1.99
C VAL A 170 -7.93 0.47 -3.33
N ILE A 171 -8.06 1.52 -4.12
CA ILE A 171 -7.27 1.77 -5.32
C ILE A 171 -6.56 3.11 -5.17
N VAL A 172 -5.39 3.25 -5.79
CA VAL A 172 -4.70 4.55 -5.89
C VAL A 172 -5.46 5.40 -6.90
N SER A 173 -5.93 6.56 -6.48
CA SER A 173 -6.75 7.46 -7.32
C SER A 173 -5.96 8.60 -7.94
N GLU A 174 -4.86 9.01 -7.32
CA GLU A 174 -3.94 10.02 -7.84
C GLU A 174 -2.49 9.57 -7.63
N SER A 175 -1.59 10.12 -8.45
CA SER A 175 -0.16 9.82 -8.35
C SER A 175 0.35 10.15 -6.94
N PRO A 176 1.03 9.21 -6.27
CA PRO A 176 1.63 9.48 -4.98
C PRO A 176 2.76 10.52 -5.08
N GLU A 177 2.96 11.28 -4.02
CA GLU A 177 3.95 12.34 -3.96
C GLU A 177 4.85 12.19 -2.73
N ILE A 178 6.15 12.46 -2.91
CA ILE A 178 7.10 12.62 -1.80
C ILE A 178 7.42 14.10 -1.65
N GLU A 179 7.03 14.67 -0.52
CA GLU A 179 7.31 16.05 -0.14
C GLU A 179 8.51 16.11 0.79
N TYR A 180 9.60 16.73 0.34
CA TYR A 180 10.80 16.88 1.15
C TYR A 180 10.63 18.02 2.14
N LYS A 181 11.06 17.81 3.37
CA LYS A 181 11.12 18.86 4.39
C LYS A 181 12.42 19.62 4.24
N ASP A 182 12.32 20.95 4.21
CA ASP A 182 13.47 21.86 4.05
C ASP A 182 14.57 21.53 5.06
N PHE A 183 15.82 21.49 4.55
CA PHE A 183 17.04 21.25 5.31
C PHE A 183 17.07 19.93 6.11
N SER A 184 16.21 18.99 5.80
CA SER A 184 16.09 17.70 6.47
C SER A 184 16.21 16.58 5.44
N ARG A 185 16.77 15.42 5.85
CA ARG A 185 16.73 14.19 5.05
C ARG A 185 15.38 13.47 5.15
N LYS A 186 14.44 14.10 5.84
CA LYS A 186 13.11 13.54 6.05
C LYS A 186 12.14 14.04 4.99
N ALA A 187 11.27 13.17 4.57
CA ALA A 187 10.21 13.45 3.62
C ALA A 187 8.88 12.91 4.15
N VAL A 188 7.80 13.37 3.57
CA VAL A 188 6.43 12.91 3.83
C VAL A 188 5.90 12.33 2.54
N LEU A 189 5.36 11.13 2.61
CA LEU A 189 4.62 10.53 1.50
C LEU A 189 3.15 10.88 1.63
N LYS A 190 2.56 11.38 0.55
CA LYS A 190 1.13 11.63 0.39
C LYS A 190 0.61 10.77 -0.74
N CYS A 191 -0.51 10.09 -0.52
CA CYS A 191 -1.15 9.27 -1.53
C CYS A 191 -2.66 9.37 -1.41
N LYS A 192 -3.34 9.67 -2.50
CA LYS A 192 -4.80 9.62 -2.54
C LYS A 192 -5.27 8.26 -3.01
N VAL A 193 -6.19 7.72 -2.27
CA VAL A 193 -6.81 6.43 -2.55
C VAL A 193 -8.32 6.54 -2.48
N ALA A 194 -9.01 5.67 -3.20
CA ALA A 194 -10.46 5.58 -3.21
C ALA A 194 -10.93 4.17 -2.85
N ASP A 195 -12.17 4.04 -2.42
CA ASP A 195 -12.79 2.73 -2.23
C ASP A 195 -12.67 1.89 -3.51
N LYS A 196 -12.22 0.64 -3.41
CA LYS A 196 -12.17 -0.29 -4.55
C LYS A 196 -13.56 -0.59 -5.11
N PHE A 197 -14.58 -0.56 -4.27
CA PHE A 197 -15.95 -0.88 -4.64
C PHE A 197 -16.84 0.36 -4.57
N LYS A 198 -17.41 0.69 -5.71
CA LYS A 198 -18.32 1.81 -5.87
C LYS A 198 -19.74 1.42 -5.43
N SER A 199 -20.37 2.23 -4.60
CA SER A 199 -21.77 2.07 -4.28
C SER A 199 -22.62 2.81 -5.32
N GLN A 200 -23.40 2.07 -6.09
CA GLN A 200 -24.30 2.63 -7.12
C GLN A 200 -25.75 2.30 -6.77
N ARG A 201 -26.60 3.30 -6.84
CA ARG A 201 -28.07 3.13 -6.77
C ARG A 201 -28.70 3.74 -8.01
N THR A 202 -29.38 2.91 -8.77
CA THR A 202 -30.17 3.33 -9.92
C THR A 202 -31.64 3.41 -9.48
N PHE A 203 -32.30 4.52 -9.76
CA PHE A 203 -33.73 4.71 -9.50
C PHE A 203 -34.43 4.70 -10.86
N TYR A 204 -35.40 3.81 -11.00
CA TYR A 204 -36.28 3.72 -12.18
C TYR A 204 -37.60 4.45 -11.94
#